data_616f97921083bbb577b0530c78cab97f
#
_entry.id   616f97921083bbb577b0530c78cab97f
#
_cell.length_a   1.000
_cell.length_b   1.000
_cell.length_c   1.000
_cell.angle_alpha   90.00
_cell.angle_beta   90.00
_cell.angle_gamma   90.00
#
_symmetry.space_group_name_H-M   'P 1'
#
loop_
_entity.id
_entity.type
_entity.pdbx_description
1 polymer ?
#
loop_
_entity_poly.entity_id
_entity_poly.type
_entity_poly.pdbx_seq_one_letter_code
_entity_poly.pdbx_strand_id
1 'polypeptide(L)'
;KGDTIKAIVKAVEMNNNQPRIILSRTANQFLERLFEQEVPEIADGLITIKKIARIPGERAKVAVESYDERIDPVGACVGMKGSRIYGIVKELRNENIDVVNYTTNTQLMIQRSLNPAKISSITIDEEKQTASVYLKPDQVSLAIGKGGLNIRLSKMLTGYDIDVYREVEEEDVDLNEFKDEIDAWIIDALKAVGCDTAKSVLELSVEEIASRADLEMEQAQKVVEILKAEFE
;
A
#
# COMPACT_ATOMS: atom_id res chain seq x y z
N LYS A 1 -28.09 -6.06 -29.84
CA LYS A 1 -28.71 -5.09 -30.77
C LYS A 1 -29.96 -4.51 -30.10
N GLY A 2 -30.08 -3.17 -30.02
CA GLY A 2 -31.18 -2.50 -29.34
C GLY A 2 -30.85 -2.02 -27.93
N ASP A 3 -29.70 -2.39 -27.36
CA ASP A 3 -29.28 -1.94 -26.03
C ASP A 3 -28.77 -0.48 -26.06
N THR A 4 -29.11 0.29 -25.04
CA THR A 4 -28.57 1.64 -24.84
C THR A 4 -27.25 1.54 -24.09
N ILE A 5 -26.22 2.20 -24.59
CA ILE A 5 -24.89 2.30 -23.94
C ILE A 5 -24.44 3.76 -23.83
N LYS A 6 -23.73 4.07 -22.75
CA LYS A 6 -23.01 5.35 -22.60
C LYS A 6 -21.62 5.23 -23.20
N ALA A 7 -21.18 6.28 -23.89
CA ALA A 7 -19.82 6.39 -24.43
C ALA A 7 -19.43 7.86 -24.56
N ILE A 8 -18.13 8.16 -24.62
CA ILE A 8 -17.66 9.49 -24.96
C ILE A 8 -17.24 9.58 -26.43
N VAL A 9 -17.30 10.75 -27.00
CA VAL A 9 -16.68 11.05 -28.30
C VAL A 9 -15.17 11.17 -28.09
N LYS A 10 -14.41 10.19 -28.60
CA LYS A 10 -12.95 10.19 -28.51
C LYS A 10 -12.30 11.05 -29.57
N ALA A 11 -12.82 10.99 -30.79
CA ALA A 11 -12.33 11.77 -31.92
C ALA A 11 -13.41 11.96 -32.97
N VAL A 12 -13.27 13.03 -33.75
CA VAL A 12 -14.04 13.26 -34.98
C VAL A 12 -13.02 13.42 -36.12
N GLU A 13 -13.06 12.50 -37.06
CA GLU A 13 -12.15 12.44 -38.19
C GLU A 13 -12.91 12.68 -39.47
N MET A 14 -12.28 13.36 -40.46
CA MET A 14 -12.83 13.47 -41.78
C MET A 14 -12.29 12.35 -42.67
N ASN A 15 -13.16 11.51 -43.18
CA ASN A 15 -12.81 10.45 -44.10
C ASN A 15 -13.63 10.64 -45.39
N ASN A 16 -12.97 10.89 -46.51
CA ASN A 16 -13.60 11.16 -47.82
C ASN A 16 -14.75 12.19 -47.72
N ASN A 17 -14.50 13.34 -47.09
CA ASN A 17 -15.47 14.44 -46.84
C ASN A 17 -16.70 14.03 -45.99
N GLN A 18 -16.66 12.90 -45.31
CA GLN A 18 -17.68 12.48 -44.34
C GLN A 18 -17.11 12.46 -42.92
N PRO A 19 -17.81 13.06 -41.94
CA PRO A 19 -17.37 13.01 -40.57
C PRO A 19 -17.53 11.59 -39.98
N ARG A 20 -16.46 11.05 -39.43
CA ARG A 20 -16.44 9.81 -38.69
C ARG A 20 -16.31 10.10 -37.22
N ILE A 21 -17.32 9.77 -36.44
CA ILE A 21 -17.30 9.95 -34.98
C ILE A 21 -16.82 8.66 -34.33
N ILE A 22 -15.71 8.74 -33.60
CA ILE A 22 -15.13 7.62 -32.86
C ILE A 22 -15.59 7.71 -31.40
N LEU A 23 -16.32 6.70 -30.96
CA LEU A 23 -16.77 6.57 -29.58
C LEU A 23 -15.83 5.66 -28.78
N SER A 24 -15.69 5.94 -27.47
CA SER A 24 -14.85 5.15 -26.58
C SER A 24 -15.52 4.93 -25.23
N ARG A 25 -15.35 3.72 -24.68
CA ARG A 25 -15.66 3.34 -23.30
C ARG A 25 -14.39 2.99 -22.52
N THR A 26 -13.26 2.88 -23.22
CA THR A 26 -11.96 2.48 -22.62
C THR A 26 -11.06 3.67 -22.28
N ALA A 27 -11.37 4.87 -22.76
CA ALA A 27 -10.63 6.08 -22.43
C ALA A 27 -10.86 6.50 -20.97
N ASN A 28 -9.83 7.08 -20.33
CA ASN A 28 -9.92 7.55 -18.92
C ASN A 28 -11.00 8.64 -18.79
N GLN A 29 -11.18 9.50 -19.78
CA GLN A 29 -12.22 10.52 -19.79
C GLN A 29 -13.65 9.95 -19.66
N PHE A 30 -13.87 8.71 -20.11
CA PHE A 30 -15.16 8.06 -19.89
C PHE A 30 -15.40 7.80 -18.41
N LEU A 31 -14.38 7.33 -17.67
CA LEU A 31 -14.46 7.15 -16.24
C LEU A 31 -14.64 8.48 -15.50
N GLU A 32 -13.92 9.54 -15.88
CA GLU A 32 -14.10 10.90 -15.34
C GLU A 32 -15.55 11.36 -15.45
N ARG A 33 -16.16 11.21 -16.64
CA ARG A 33 -17.57 11.60 -16.86
C ARG A 33 -18.55 10.77 -16.04
N LEU A 34 -18.27 9.51 -15.78
CA LEU A 34 -19.10 8.71 -14.89
C LEU A 34 -19.01 9.20 -13.44
N PHE A 35 -17.82 9.58 -12.98
CA PHE A 35 -17.66 10.19 -11.67
C PHE A 35 -18.40 11.53 -11.55
N GLU A 36 -18.32 12.41 -12.55
CA GLU A 36 -19.06 13.67 -12.58
C GLU A 36 -20.59 13.45 -12.49
N GLN A 37 -21.12 12.39 -13.07
CA GLN A 37 -22.54 12.07 -13.03
C GLN A 37 -23.00 11.52 -11.67
N GLU A 38 -22.17 10.74 -11.01
CA GLU A 38 -22.52 10.05 -9.76
C GLU A 38 -22.09 10.83 -8.49
N VAL A 39 -21.14 11.77 -8.61
CA VAL A 39 -20.54 12.51 -7.50
C VAL A 39 -20.77 14.01 -7.71
N PRO A 40 -21.81 14.60 -7.09
CA PRO A 40 -22.13 16.03 -7.24
C PRO A 40 -20.96 16.94 -6.88
N GLU A 41 -20.17 16.58 -5.87
CA GLU A 41 -19.00 17.35 -5.40
C GLU A 41 -17.92 17.48 -6.49
N ILE A 42 -17.84 16.52 -7.42
CA ILE A 42 -16.95 16.62 -8.58
C ILE A 42 -17.57 17.55 -9.63
N ALA A 43 -18.86 17.40 -9.91
CA ALA A 43 -19.57 18.27 -10.86
C ALA A 43 -19.53 19.74 -10.42
N ASP A 44 -19.62 20.01 -9.12
CA ASP A 44 -19.57 21.35 -8.52
C ASP A 44 -18.12 21.89 -8.38
N GLY A 45 -17.10 21.09 -8.74
CA GLY A 45 -15.69 21.47 -8.66
C GLY A 45 -15.08 21.49 -7.25
N LEU A 46 -15.77 20.93 -6.25
CA LEU A 46 -15.28 20.81 -4.87
C LEU A 46 -14.25 19.68 -4.73
N ILE A 47 -14.36 18.65 -5.55
CA ILE A 47 -13.43 17.53 -5.65
C ILE A 47 -12.88 17.47 -7.07
N THR A 48 -11.57 17.28 -7.18
CA THR A 48 -10.87 17.17 -8.46
C THR A 48 -10.26 15.78 -8.61
N ILE A 49 -10.47 15.14 -9.76
CA ILE A 49 -9.74 13.94 -10.15
C ILE A 49 -8.37 14.37 -10.67
N LYS A 50 -7.31 13.98 -9.97
CA LYS A 50 -5.92 14.37 -10.30
C LYS A 50 -5.25 13.39 -11.24
N LYS A 51 -5.45 12.09 -11.04
CA LYS A 51 -4.85 11.03 -11.85
C LYS A 51 -5.78 9.83 -11.95
N ILE A 52 -5.72 9.14 -13.08
CA ILE A 52 -6.40 7.87 -13.32
C ILE A 52 -5.42 6.88 -13.92
N ALA A 53 -5.31 5.70 -13.28
CA ALA A 53 -4.70 4.52 -13.84
C ALA A 53 -5.79 3.48 -14.08
N ARG A 54 -5.92 2.96 -15.30
CA ARG A 54 -7.03 2.10 -15.68
C ARG A 54 -6.59 0.98 -16.61
N ILE A 55 -7.03 -0.23 -16.32
CA ILE A 55 -6.99 -1.37 -17.21
C ILE A 55 -8.46 -1.70 -17.51
N PRO A 56 -8.97 -1.26 -18.69
CA PRO A 56 -10.39 -1.36 -19.01
C PRO A 56 -10.91 -2.78 -18.92
N GLY A 57 -12.06 -2.94 -18.25
CA GLY A 57 -12.70 -4.23 -18.03
C GLY A 57 -12.16 -5.03 -16.82
N GLU A 58 -11.11 -4.55 -16.17
CA GLU A 58 -10.51 -5.23 -15.02
C GLU A 58 -10.54 -4.38 -13.75
N ARG A 59 -9.73 -3.31 -13.72
CA ARG A 59 -9.61 -2.46 -12.53
C ARG A 59 -9.12 -1.06 -12.88
N ALA A 60 -9.48 -0.09 -12.05
CA ALA A 60 -8.96 1.27 -12.10
C ALA A 60 -8.56 1.78 -10.72
N LYS A 61 -7.60 2.69 -10.68
CA LYS A 61 -7.27 3.51 -9.51
C LYS A 61 -7.45 4.98 -9.87
N VAL A 62 -8.17 5.71 -9.00
CA VAL A 62 -8.50 7.12 -9.21
C VAL A 62 -8.00 7.91 -8.02
N ALA A 63 -7.09 8.85 -8.27
CA ALA A 63 -6.58 9.76 -7.25
C ALA A 63 -7.38 11.05 -7.26
N VAL A 64 -7.99 11.38 -6.12
CA VAL A 64 -8.87 12.53 -5.93
C VAL A 64 -8.34 13.47 -4.85
N GLU A 65 -8.66 14.75 -4.97
CA GLU A 65 -8.28 15.79 -4.03
C GLU A 65 -9.45 16.75 -3.80
N SER A 66 -9.62 17.23 -2.58
CA SER A 66 -10.48 18.37 -2.27
C SER A 66 -9.65 19.52 -1.72
N TYR A 67 -9.98 20.74 -2.11
CA TYR A 67 -9.38 21.96 -1.56
C TYR A 67 -10.10 22.42 -0.28
N ASP A 68 -11.26 21.84 0.04
CA ASP A 68 -11.97 22.07 1.29
C ASP A 68 -11.66 20.94 2.28
N GLU A 69 -10.95 21.27 3.37
CA GLU A 69 -10.54 20.30 4.40
C GLU A 69 -11.72 19.60 5.11
N ARG A 70 -12.93 20.16 5.00
CA ARG A 70 -14.14 19.57 5.57
C ARG A 70 -14.73 18.45 4.71
N ILE A 71 -14.25 18.30 3.47
CA ILE A 71 -14.73 17.29 2.53
C ILE A 71 -13.72 16.14 2.50
N ASP A 72 -14.17 14.93 2.84
CA ASP A 72 -13.45 13.69 2.56
C ASP A 72 -13.67 13.31 1.08
N PRO A 73 -12.69 13.52 0.19
CA PRO A 73 -12.88 13.29 -1.24
C PRO A 73 -13.08 11.82 -1.58
N VAL A 74 -12.44 10.91 -0.84
CA VAL A 74 -12.61 9.46 -1.04
C VAL A 74 -13.99 9.01 -0.58
N GLY A 75 -14.39 9.41 0.61
CA GLY A 75 -15.72 9.09 1.16
C GLY A 75 -16.84 9.62 0.27
N ALA A 76 -16.71 10.83 -0.26
CA ALA A 76 -17.69 11.42 -1.18
C ALA A 76 -17.81 10.66 -2.49
N CYS A 77 -16.67 10.23 -3.08
CA CYS A 77 -16.66 9.45 -4.32
C CYS A 77 -17.21 8.03 -4.14
N VAL A 78 -16.91 7.39 -3.00
CA VAL A 78 -17.42 6.04 -2.69
C VAL A 78 -18.92 6.09 -2.36
N GLY A 79 -19.33 7.08 -1.59
CA GLY A 79 -20.70 7.23 -1.11
C GLY A 79 -21.05 6.28 0.03
N MET A 80 -22.20 6.49 0.66
CA MET A 80 -22.66 5.65 1.78
C MET A 80 -22.75 4.19 1.34
N LYS A 81 -22.04 3.30 2.05
CA LYS A 81 -21.96 1.85 1.74
C LYS A 81 -21.60 1.54 0.29
N GLY A 82 -20.82 2.44 -0.36
CA GLY A 82 -20.40 2.26 -1.73
C GLY A 82 -21.46 2.56 -2.80
N SER A 83 -22.55 3.26 -2.45
CA SER A 83 -23.68 3.48 -3.35
C SER A 83 -23.33 4.19 -4.64
N ARG A 84 -22.44 5.21 -4.59
CA ARG A 84 -22.03 5.98 -5.76
C ARG A 84 -21.06 5.20 -6.65
N ILE A 85 -20.00 4.64 -6.02
CA ILE A 85 -19.01 3.87 -6.75
C ILE A 85 -19.61 2.61 -7.40
N TYR A 86 -20.62 2.01 -6.76
CA TYR A 86 -21.33 0.86 -7.31
C TYR A 86 -22.04 1.18 -8.63
N GLY A 87 -22.63 2.38 -8.76
CA GLY A 87 -23.26 2.84 -10.01
C GLY A 87 -22.27 2.87 -11.16
N ILE A 88 -21.06 3.40 -10.90
CA ILE A 88 -19.96 3.47 -11.89
C ILE A 88 -19.47 2.07 -12.25
N VAL A 89 -19.19 1.23 -11.25
CA VAL A 89 -18.73 -0.16 -11.46
C VAL A 89 -19.72 -0.95 -12.30
N LYS A 90 -21.03 -0.79 -12.04
CA LYS A 90 -22.08 -1.46 -12.79
C LYS A 90 -22.12 -0.99 -14.26
N GLU A 91 -22.01 0.32 -14.51
CA GLU A 91 -21.94 0.86 -15.88
C GLU A 91 -20.73 0.32 -16.65
N LEU A 92 -19.61 0.12 -15.98
CA LEU A 92 -18.36 -0.44 -16.54
C LEU A 92 -18.34 -1.97 -16.62
N ARG A 93 -19.46 -2.65 -16.34
CA ARG A 93 -19.58 -4.11 -16.35
C ARG A 93 -18.63 -4.82 -15.39
N ASN A 94 -18.65 -4.37 -14.11
CA ASN A 94 -17.88 -4.91 -12.99
C ASN A 94 -16.35 -4.64 -13.05
N GLU A 95 -15.93 -3.56 -13.68
CA GLU A 95 -14.57 -3.03 -13.52
C GLU A 95 -14.42 -2.47 -12.09
N ASN A 96 -13.54 -3.06 -11.28
CA ASN A 96 -13.33 -2.61 -9.90
C ASN A 96 -12.61 -1.26 -9.87
N ILE A 97 -13.03 -0.37 -8.95
CA ILE A 97 -12.46 0.97 -8.84
C ILE A 97 -11.96 1.21 -7.42
N ASP A 98 -10.68 1.54 -7.29
CA ASP A 98 -10.07 2.01 -6.05
C ASP A 98 -9.95 3.54 -6.10
N VAL A 99 -10.52 4.22 -5.12
CA VAL A 99 -10.36 5.67 -4.96
C VAL A 99 -9.35 5.94 -3.86
N VAL A 100 -8.36 6.79 -4.13
CA VAL A 100 -7.30 7.15 -3.19
C VAL A 100 -7.16 8.67 -3.07
N ASN A 101 -6.79 9.15 -1.88
CA ASN A 101 -6.47 10.57 -1.70
C ASN A 101 -5.16 10.92 -2.42
N TYR A 102 -5.22 11.91 -3.30
CA TYR A 102 -4.04 12.45 -3.96
C TYR A 102 -3.13 13.18 -2.97
N THR A 103 -1.85 13.15 -3.22
CA THR A 103 -0.84 13.96 -2.53
C THR A 103 0.35 14.18 -3.44
N THR A 104 1.05 15.28 -3.25
CA THR A 104 2.33 15.58 -3.93
C THR A 104 3.51 14.84 -3.27
N ASN A 105 3.36 14.35 -2.03
CA ASN A 105 4.37 13.53 -1.38
C ASN A 105 4.41 12.15 -2.04
N THR A 106 5.48 11.85 -2.74
CA THR A 106 5.67 10.62 -3.52
C THR A 106 5.56 9.36 -2.66
N GLN A 107 6.22 9.34 -1.51
CA GLN A 107 6.19 8.19 -0.60
C GLN A 107 4.77 7.89 -0.13
N LEU A 108 4.04 8.91 0.30
CA LEU A 108 2.66 8.77 0.75
C LEU A 108 1.73 8.39 -0.41
N MET A 109 1.98 8.90 -1.63
CA MET A 109 1.19 8.54 -2.80
C MET A 109 1.38 7.07 -3.18
N ILE A 110 2.63 6.56 -3.14
CA ILE A 110 2.92 5.14 -3.36
C ILE A 110 2.23 4.28 -2.30
N GLN A 111 2.35 4.65 -1.02
CA GLN A 111 1.70 3.95 0.08
C GLN A 111 0.18 3.86 -0.11
N ARG A 112 -0.48 4.98 -0.42
CA ARG A 112 -1.93 5.02 -0.67
C ARG A 112 -2.33 4.20 -1.89
N SER A 113 -1.51 4.22 -2.93
CA SER A 113 -1.80 3.49 -4.18
C SER A 113 -1.73 1.98 -4.02
N LEU A 114 -0.91 1.46 -3.10
CA LEU A 114 -0.75 0.03 -2.83
C LEU A 114 -1.79 -0.54 -1.84
N ASN A 115 -2.67 0.32 -1.30
CA ASN A 115 -3.76 -0.17 -0.46
C ASN A 115 -4.49 -1.37 -1.12
N PRO A 116 -4.88 -2.44 -0.36
CA PRO A 116 -4.93 -2.54 1.10
C PRO A 116 -3.65 -3.03 1.78
N ALA A 117 -2.53 -3.22 1.04
CA ALA A 117 -1.28 -3.66 1.63
C ALA A 117 -0.73 -2.63 2.64
N LYS A 118 -0.25 -3.14 3.77
CA LYS A 118 0.44 -2.34 4.78
C LYS A 118 1.94 -2.39 4.51
N ILE A 119 2.53 -1.23 4.32
CA ILE A 119 3.94 -1.06 3.96
C ILE A 119 4.73 -0.78 5.25
N SER A 120 5.85 -1.47 5.43
CA SER A 120 6.77 -1.23 6.55
C SER A 120 7.70 -0.05 6.26
N SER A 121 8.35 -0.05 5.10
CA SER A 121 9.22 1.04 4.67
C SER A 121 9.25 1.21 3.15
N ILE A 122 9.62 2.43 2.70
CA ILE A 122 9.76 2.77 1.29
C ILE A 122 11.06 3.54 1.10
N THR A 123 11.88 3.11 0.16
CA THR A 123 13.05 3.84 -0.32
C THR A 123 12.78 4.32 -1.74
N ILE A 124 13.00 5.61 -2.02
CA ILE A 124 12.73 6.23 -3.33
C ILE A 124 14.03 6.70 -3.95
N ASP A 125 14.23 6.36 -5.21
CA ASP A 125 15.25 6.92 -6.10
C ASP A 125 14.53 7.83 -7.11
N GLU A 126 14.59 9.14 -6.86
CA GLU A 126 13.90 10.14 -7.71
C GLU A 126 14.55 10.27 -9.09
N GLU A 127 15.87 10.04 -9.20
CA GLU A 127 16.57 10.15 -10.48
C GLU A 127 16.14 9.03 -11.44
N LYS A 128 15.99 7.82 -10.91
CA LYS A 128 15.55 6.66 -11.69
C LYS A 128 14.04 6.48 -11.71
N GLN A 129 13.30 7.26 -10.92
CA GLN A 129 11.85 7.07 -10.71
C GLN A 129 11.51 5.63 -10.28
N THR A 130 12.30 5.08 -9.37
CA THR A 130 12.07 3.75 -8.79
C THR A 130 11.76 3.86 -7.30
N ALA A 131 10.98 2.93 -6.81
CA ALA A 131 10.63 2.82 -5.39
C ALA A 131 10.76 1.37 -4.94
N SER A 132 11.58 1.14 -3.92
CA SER A 132 11.69 -0.15 -3.23
C SER A 132 10.77 -0.15 -2.02
N VAL A 133 9.82 -1.06 -2.01
CA VAL A 133 8.78 -1.16 -0.98
C VAL A 133 8.98 -2.44 -0.19
N TYR A 134 9.18 -2.31 1.12
CA TYR A 134 9.38 -3.43 2.03
C TYR A 134 8.11 -3.71 2.82
N LEU A 135 7.69 -4.97 2.84
CA LEU A 135 6.45 -5.42 3.47
C LEU A 135 6.65 -6.74 4.19
N LYS A 136 5.86 -6.95 5.23
CA LYS A 136 5.76 -8.26 5.86
C LYS A 136 5.32 -9.32 4.85
N PRO A 137 5.73 -10.60 5.02
CA PRO A 137 5.44 -11.67 4.07
C PRO A 137 3.96 -11.83 3.71
N ASP A 138 3.06 -11.64 4.67
CA ASP A 138 1.61 -11.72 4.52
C ASP A 138 1.02 -10.56 3.68
N GLN A 139 1.71 -9.40 3.60
CA GLN A 139 1.28 -8.21 2.88
C GLN A 139 1.71 -8.19 1.40
N VAL A 140 2.72 -8.97 1.03
CA VAL A 140 3.29 -9.00 -0.33
C VAL A 140 2.24 -9.37 -1.38
N SER A 141 1.43 -10.39 -1.13
CA SER A 141 0.37 -10.82 -2.04
C SER A 141 -0.70 -9.75 -2.23
N LEU A 142 -0.99 -8.94 -1.20
CA LEU A 142 -1.94 -7.82 -1.28
C LEU A 142 -1.37 -6.67 -2.10
N ALA A 143 -0.07 -6.35 -1.95
CA ALA A 143 0.59 -5.31 -2.72
C ALA A 143 0.63 -5.64 -4.21
N ILE A 144 0.94 -6.88 -4.56
CA ILE A 144 0.96 -7.36 -5.95
C ILE A 144 -0.47 -7.40 -6.51
N GLY A 145 -1.41 -7.97 -5.73
CA GLY A 145 -2.80 -8.18 -6.11
C GLY A 145 -2.98 -9.32 -7.12
N LYS A 146 -4.25 -9.69 -7.37
CA LYS A 146 -4.59 -10.74 -8.32
C LYS A 146 -4.07 -10.39 -9.73
N GLY A 147 -3.29 -11.28 -10.31
CA GLY A 147 -2.70 -11.07 -11.65
C GLY A 147 -1.76 -9.86 -11.75
N GLY A 148 -1.21 -9.38 -10.60
CA GLY A 148 -0.33 -8.21 -10.58
C GLY A 148 -1.05 -6.88 -10.82
N LEU A 149 -2.38 -6.85 -10.80
CA LEU A 149 -3.16 -5.64 -11.13
C LEU A 149 -2.94 -4.50 -10.16
N ASN A 150 -2.80 -4.79 -8.85
CA ASN A 150 -2.65 -3.74 -7.85
C ASN A 150 -1.33 -2.97 -8.05
N ILE A 151 -0.21 -3.68 -8.13
CA ILE A 151 1.10 -3.06 -8.34
C ILE A 151 1.21 -2.39 -9.70
N ARG A 152 0.68 -2.99 -10.77
CA ARG A 152 0.69 -2.42 -12.11
C ARG A 152 -0.06 -1.09 -12.18
N LEU A 153 -1.25 -1.03 -11.59
CA LEU A 153 -2.03 0.20 -11.52
C LEU A 153 -1.37 1.26 -10.64
N SER A 154 -0.71 0.85 -9.54
CA SER A 154 0.05 1.76 -8.69
C SER A 154 1.24 2.38 -9.43
N LYS A 155 1.99 1.59 -10.21
CA LYS A 155 3.04 2.10 -11.11
C LYS A 155 2.49 3.13 -12.11
N MET A 156 1.36 2.83 -12.75
CA MET A 156 0.72 3.75 -13.71
C MET A 156 0.22 5.03 -13.03
N LEU A 157 -0.31 4.94 -11.82
CA LEU A 157 -0.88 6.07 -11.09
C LEU A 157 0.20 7.01 -10.55
N THR A 158 1.28 6.46 -10.02
CA THR A 158 2.36 7.22 -9.38
C THR A 158 3.41 7.69 -10.38
N GLY A 159 3.64 6.93 -11.45
CA GLY A 159 4.71 7.14 -12.42
C GLY A 159 6.05 6.57 -11.99
N TYR A 160 6.09 5.85 -10.85
CA TYR A 160 7.29 5.19 -10.33
C TYR A 160 7.28 3.70 -10.66
N ASP A 161 8.43 3.15 -10.98
CA ASP A 161 8.61 1.71 -11.03
C ASP A 161 8.74 1.19 -9.60
N ILE A 162 7.80 0.34 -9.19
CA ILE A 162 7.67 -0.11 -7.80
C ILE A 162 8.15 -1.55 -7.71
N ASP A 163 9.19 -1.79 -6.92
CA ASP A 163 9.69 -3.12 -6.59
C ASP A 163 9.28 -3.49 -5.17
N VAL A 164 8.76 -4.70 -5.02
CA VAL A 164 8.26 -5.21 -3.74
C VAL A 164 9.24 -6.23 -3.17
N TYR A 165 9.71 -5.96 -1.96
CA TYR A 165 10.60 -6.82 -1.21
C TYR A 165 9.91 -7.33 0.05
N ARG A 166 10.19 -8.57 0.39
CA ARG A 166 9.83 -9.09 1.70
C ARG A 166 10.75 -8.48 2.73
N GLU A 167 10.15 -7.98 3.81
CA GLU A 167 10.90 -7.69 5.02
C GLU A 167 11.46 -9.02 5.52
N VAL A 168 12.78 -9.11 5.58
CA VAL A 168 13.42 -10.24 6.24
C VAL A 168 13.14 -9.99 7.72
N GLU A 169 12.31 -10.81 8.34
CA GLU A 169 12.30 -10.87 9.80
C GLU A 169 13.72 -11.27 10.14
N GLU A 170 14.44 -10.43 10.90
CA GLU A 170 15.70 -10.82 11.50
C GLU A 170 15.47 -12.18 12.14
N GLU A 171 16.14 -13.21 11.67
CA GLU A 171 16.01 -14.54 12.23
C GLU A 171 16.31 -14.43 13.72
N ASP A 172 15.37 -14.85 14.54
CA ASP A 172 15.55 -14.85 15.98
C ASP A 172 16.62 -15.92 16.30
N VAL A 173 17.69 -15.50 16.98
CA VAL A 173 18.85 -16.34 17.22
C VAL A 173 18.66 -17.09 18.54
N ASP A 174 18.86 -18.44 18.52
CA ASP A 174 18.80 -19.25 19.72
C ASP A 174 19.96 -18.86 20.67
N LEU A 175 19.67 -18.69 21.96
CA LEU A 175 20.68 -18.32 22.96
C LEU A 175 21.88 -19.27 23.02
N ASN A 176 21.73 -20.52 22.54
CA ASN A 176 22.86 -21.45 22.48
C ASN A 176 23.97 -21.02 21.51
N GLU A 177 23.67 -20.15 20.55
CA GLU A 177 24.69 -19.64 19.61
C GLU A 177 25.65 -18.65 20.28
N PHE A 178 25.23 -18.07 21.42
CA PHE A 178 26.05 -17.15 22.22
C PHE A 178 26.89 -17.82 23.31
N LYS A 179 27.07 -19.15 23.30
CA LYS A 179 27.83 -19.90 24.33
C LYS A 179 29.29 -19.47 24.47
N ASP A 180 29.85 -18.87 23.45
CA ASP A 180 31.24 -18.38 23.44
C ASP A 180 31.35 -16.96 24.08
N GLU A 181 30.22 -16.25 24.22
CA GLU A 181 30.17 -14.87 24.71
C GLU A 181 29.39 -14.72 26.02
N ILE A 182 28.42 -15.61 26.27
CA ILE A 182 27.60 -15.65 27.47
C ILE A 182 27.83 -16.96 28.21
N ASP A 183 28.09 -16.89 29.51
CA ASP A 183 28.28 -18.07 30.36
C ASP A 183 27.10 -19.04 30.26
N ALA A 184 27.35 -20.33 30.13
CA ALA A 184 26.34 -21.35 29.91
C ALA A 184 25.26 -21.38 31.02
N TRP A 185 25.63 -21.12 32.26
CA TRP A 185 24.67 -21.08 33.37
C TRP A 185 23.69 -19.88 33.27
N ILE A 186 24.12 -18.76 32.67
CA ILE A 186 23.25 -17.60 32.43
C ILE A 186 22.24 -17.97 31.32
N ILE A 187 22.70 -18.63 30.25
CA ILE A 187 21.82 -19.14 29.19
C ILE A 187 20.78 -20.09 29.73
N ASP A 188 21.19 -21.03 30.61
CA ASP A 188 20.30 -21.98 31.25
C ASP A 188 19.28 -21.27 32.15
N ALA A 189 19.71 -20.25 32.91
CA ALA A 189 18.82 -19.44 33.76
C ALA A 189 17.79 -18.64 32.90
N LEU A 190 18.19 -18.06 31.79
CA LEU A 190 17.29 -17.36 30.87
C LEU A 190 16.27 -18.32 30.26
N LYS A 191 16.71 -19.50 29.80
CA LYS A 191 15.82 -20.52 29.26
C LYS A 191 14.82 -21.06 30.30
N ALA A 192 15.24 -21.19 31.54
CA ALA A 192 14.36 -21.63 32.65
C ALA A 192 13.20 -20.64 32.88
N VAL A 193 13.34 -19.38 32.52
CA VAL A 193 12.28 -18.36 32.63
C VAL A 193 11.53 -18.10 31.32
N GLY A 194 11.77 -18.96 30.32
CA GLY A 194 11.05 -18.93 29.02
C GLY A 194 11.65 -18.02 27.97
N CYS A 195 12.91 -17.58 28.13
CA CYS A 195 13.64 -16.82 27.14
C CYS A 195 14.61 -17.74 26.39
N ASP A 196 14.15 -18.36 25.29
CA ASP A 196 14.95 -19.33 24.52
C ASP A 196 15.77 -18.66 23.42
N THR A 197 15.42 -17.42 23.04
CA THR A 197 15.99 -16.70 21.90
C THR A 197 16.45 -15.29 22.27
N ALA A 198 17.33 -14.71 21.47
CA ALA A 198 17.88 -13.37 21.69
C ALA A 198 16.79 -12.29 21.74
N LYS A 199 15.79 -12.37 20.82
CA LYS A 199 14.66 -11.43 20.82
C LYS A 199 13.81 -11.55 22.06
N SER A 200 13.53 -12.76 22.54
CA SER A 200 12.74 -12.97 23.75
C SER A 200 13.38 -12.36 24.99
N VAL A 201 14.71 -12.31 25.05
CA VAL A 201 15.45 -11.60 26.10
C VAL A 201 15.38 -10.10 25.91
N LEU A 202 15.55 -9.60 24.69
CA LEU A 202 15.56 -8.16 24.36
C LEU A 202 14.16 -7.50 24.49
N GLU A 203 13.08 -8.28 24.54
CA GLU A 203 11.73 -7.79 24.86
C GLU A 203 11.57 -7.39 26.33
N LEU A 204 12.45 -7.87 27.21
CA LEU A 204 12.45 -7.57 28.63
C LEU A 204 13.38 -6.41 28.98
N SER A 205 13.03 -5.65 30.02
CA SER A 205 13.96 -4.67 30.58
C SER A 205 15.10 -5.36 31.34
N VAL A 206 16.23 -4.67 31.53
CA VAL A 206 17.39 -5.20 32.27
C VAL A 206 16.99 -5.61 33.69
N GLU A 207 16.11 -4.82 34.34
CA GLU A 207 15.58 -5.11 35.68
C GLU A 207 14.70 -6.37 35.68
N GLU A 208 13.90 -6.59 34.65
CA GLU A 208 13.08 -7.80 34.53
C GLU A 208 13.92 -9.03 34.29
N ILE A 209 14.97 -8.95 33.46
CA ILE A 209 15.92 -10.03 33.20
C ILE A 209 16.62 -10.41 34.50
N ALA A 210 17.19 -9.43 35.21
CA ALA A 210 17.87 -9.63 36.48
C ALA A 210 16.96 -10.31 37.51
N SER A 211 15.73 -9.83 37.65
CA SER A 211 14.76 -10.34 38.64
C SER A 211 14.22 -11.74 38.32
N ARG A 212 13.95 -12.01 37.00
CA ARG A 212 13.37 -13.30 36.59
C ARG A 212 14.38 -14.44 36.55
N ALA A 213 15.58 -14.15 36.04
CA ALA A 213 16.63 -15.14 35.86
C ALA A 213 17.59 -15.25 37.06
N ASP A 214 17.31 -14.49 38.14
CA ASP A 214 18.14 -14.44 39.36
C ASP A 214 19.60 -14.06 39.07
N LEU A 215 19.77 -13.01 38.18
CA LEU A 215 21.05 -12.46 37.75
C LEU A 215 21.34 -11.15 38.47
N GLU A 216 22.64 -10.82 38.62
CA GLU A 216 23.05 -9.49 39.04
C GLU A 216 22.75 -8.48 37.88
N MET A 217 22.44 -7.22 38.22
CA MET A 217 22.16 -6.18 37.25
C MET A 217 23.24 -5.98 36.20
N GLU A 218 24.50 -6.10 36.61
CA GLU A 218 25.68 -5.99 35.73
C GLU A 218 25.74 -7.13 34.71
N GLN A 219 25.36 -8.35 35.13
CA GLN A 219 25.29 -9.52 34.27
C GLN A 219 24.14 -9.40 33.25
N ALA A 220 22.96 -8.98 33.71
CA ALA A 220 21.81 -8.77 32.83
C ALA A 220 22.11 -7.68 31.78
N GLN A 221 22.77 -6.60 32.16
CA GLN A 221 23.15 -5.54 31.23
C GLN A 221 24.15 -6.04 30.19
N LYS A 222 25.17 -6.79 30.60
CA LYS A 222 26.15 -7.37 29.70
C LYS A 222 25.50 -8.32 28.67
N VAL A 223 24.55 -9.14 29.10
CA VAL A 223 23.77 -10.03 28.20
C VAL A 223 23.05 -9.20 27.15
N VAL A 224 22.33 -8.13 27.57
CA VAL A 224 21.59 -7.26 26.63
C VAL A 224 22.52 -6.59 25.65
N GLU A 225 23.71 -6.16 26.06
CA GLU A 225 24.71 -5.55 25.17
C GLU A 225 25.23 -6.53 24.13
N ILE A 226 25.55 -7.78 24.53
CA ILE A 226 25.98 -8.84 23.63
C ILE A 226 24.89 -9.15 22.59
N LEU A 227 23.65 -9.37 23.07
CA LEU A 227 22.55 -9.70 22.18
C LEU A 227 22.16 -8.57 21.22
N LYS A 228 22.29 -7.31 21.63
CA LYS A 228 22.05 -6.16 20.75
C LYS A 228 23.07 -6.04 19.64
N ALA A 229 24.34 -6.36 19.92
CA ALA A 229 25.41 -6.28 18.95
C ALA A 229 25.22 -7.25 17.75
N GLU A 230 24.42 -8.32 17.91
CA GLU A 230 24.10 -9.25 16.84
C GLU A 230 23.07 -8.67 15.84
N PHE A 231 22.27 -7.70 16.29
CA PHE A 231 21.20 -7.09 15.47
C PHE A 231 21.56 -5.68 14.95
N GLU A 232 22.76 -5.15 15.23
CA GLU A 232 23.29 -3.89 14.69
C GLU A 232 24.11 -4.15 13.41
#